data_e944121fe4f72f2a4e9f650d88cbc38b
#
_entry.id   e944121fe4f72f2a4e9f650d88cbc38b
#
_cell.length_a   1.000
_cell.length_b   1.000
_cell.length_c   1.000
_cell.angle_alpha   90.00
_cell.angle_beta   90.00
_cell.angle_gamma   90.00
#
_symmetry.space_group_name_H-M   'P 1'
#
loop_
_entity.id
_entity.type
_entity.pdbx_description
1 polymer ?
#
loop_
_entity_poly.entity_id
_entity_poly.type
_entity_poly.pdbx_seq_one_letter_code
_entity_poly.pdbx_strand_id
1 'polypeptide(L)'
;MLKIIKKIISALGYKLIEKKLYKNSINLEILNAINTKDVLRNLYKNNLVNKIVQIGANDGLRFDELRSFIIEFNTKALLVEPIPEYFLNLKNNYKDQKNIVLENSAISVNEEQKIMFKVDSKFYELYQDHVYGLSSFKKSHLIKHGVRNKHIISEKIKTTSIKDLLNK
;
A
#
# COMPACT_ATOMS: atom_id res chain seq x y z
N MET A 1 4.23 -7.96 -33.43
CA MET A 1 3.77 -7.84 -32.03
C MET A 1 4.14 -6.51 -31.38
N LEU A 2 5.43 -6.16 -31.26
CA LEU A 2 5.88 -4.90 -30.59
C LEU A 2 5.28 -3.61 -31.18
N LYS A 3 5.11 -3.53 -32.51
CA LYS A 3 4.50 -2.36 -33.20
C LYS A 3 3.03 -2.15 -32.82
N ILE A 4 2.27 -3.23 -32.59
CA ILE A 4 0.85 -3.18 -32.19
C ILE A 4 0.74 -2.68 -30.74
N ILE A 5 1.60 -3.20 -29.85
CA ILE A 5 1.67 -2.76 -28.45
C ILE A 5 2.03 -1.28 -28.35
N LYS A 6 3.01 -0.81 -29.14
CA LYS A 6 3.38 0.63 -29.21
C LYS A 6 2.21 1.51 -29.65
N LYS A 7 1.38 1.05 -30.62
CA LYS A 7 0.18 1.78 -31.07
C LYS A 7 -0.90 1.86 -29.98
N ILE A 8 -1.16 0.76 -29.29
CA ILE A 8 -2.17 0.71 -28.20
C ILE A 8 -1.74 1.64 -27.06
N ILE A 9 -0.49 1.57 -26.64
CA ILE A 9 0.05 2.40 -25.54
C ILE A 9 0.04 3.88 -25.92
N SER A 10 0.36 4.22 -27.18
CA SER A 10 0.28 5.60 -27.70
C SER A 10 -1.17 6.11 -27.75
N ALA A 11 -2.13 5.26 -28.12
CA ALA A 11 -3.57 5.61 -28.13
C ALA A 11 -4.11 5.89 -26.72
N LEU A 12 -3.48 5.33 -25.67
CA LEU A 12 -3.79 5.58 -24.27
C LEU A 12 -3.05 6.80 -23.69
N GLY A 13 -2.35 7.58 -24.53
CA GLY A 13 -1.61 8.78 -24.12
C GLY A 13 -0.24 8.50 -23.49
N TYR A 14 0.26 7.25 -23.54
CA TYR A 14 1.56 6.88 -23.01
C TYR A 14 2.61 6.73 -24.13
N LYS A 15 3.85 7.05 -23.82
CA LYS A 15 4.99 6.87 -24.73
C LYS A 15 5.89 5.74 -24.21
N LEU A 16 6.07 4.69 -25.02
CA LEU A 16 7.05 3.64 -24.73
C LEU A 16 8.46 4.17 -25.02
N ILE A 17 9.26 4.31 -23.96
CA ILE A 17 10.67 4.68 -24.06
C ILE A 17 11.51 3.40 -23.94
N GLU A 18 12.41 3.17 -24.87
CA GLU A 18 13.32 2.03 -24.78
C GLU A 18 14.23 2.18 -23.54
N LYS A 19 14.45 1.07 -22.81
CA LYS A 19 15.23 1.06 -21.56
C LYS A 19 16.64 1.68 -21.74
N LYS A 20 17.21 1.61 -22.95
CA LYS A 20 18.51 2.21 -23.29
C LYS A 20 18.44 3.74 -23.38
N LEU A 21 17.35 4.28 -23.95
CA LEU A 21 17.10 5.73 -24.04
C LEU A 21 16.73 6.30 -22.65
N TYR A 22 16.03 5.52 -21.84
CA TYR A 22 15.71 5.90 -20.49
C TYR A 22 16.95 6.06 -19.59
N LYS A 23 17.94 5.15 -19.71
CA LYS A 23 19.21 5.27 -18.99
C LYS A 23 20.03 6.50 -19.39
N ASN A 24 19.91 6.97 -20.64
CA ASN A 24 20.70 8.09 -21.15
C ASN A 24 19.99 9.44 -21.04
N SER A 25 18.67 9.47 -20.82
CA SER A 25 17.87 10.70 -20.84
C SER A 25 17.39 11.16 -19.46
N ILE A 26 17.46 10.30 -18.47
CA ILE A 26 17.09 10.66 -17.10
C ILE A 26 18.32 10.41 -16.23
N ASN A 27 18.90 11.48 -15.73
CA ASN A 27 19.95 11.38 -14.72
C ASN A 27 19.39 10.59 -13.54
N LEU A 28 20.04 9.49 -13.14
CA LEU A 28 19.64 8.64 -12.02
C LEU A 28 19.49 9.45 -10.72
N GLU A 29 20.23 10.55 -10.59
CA GLU A 29 20.11 11.51 -9.48
C GLU A 29 18.74 12.20 -9.46
N ILE A 30 18.17 12.51 -10.64
CA ILE A 30 16.83 13.11 -10.75
C ILE A 30 15.75 12.09 -10.35
N LEU A 31 15.89 10.82 -10.73
CA LEU A 31 14.96 9.75 -10.33
C LEU A 31 15.00 9.49 -8.84
N ASN A 32 16.17 9.54 -8.22
CA ASN A 32 16.31 9.41 -6.76
C ASN A 32 15.84 10.65 -6.01
N ALA A 33 15.71 11.80 -6.68
CA ALA A 33 15.18 13.03 -6.11
C ALA A 33 13.66 13.16 -6.24
N ILE A 34 12.98 12.33 -7.06
CA ILE A 34 11.52 12.34 -7.17
C ILE A 34 10.94 11.63 -5.96
N ASN A 35 10.51 12.40 -5.00
CA ASN A 35 9.79 11.90 -3.83
C ASN A 35 8.32 11.64 -4.21
N THR A 36 7.79 10.49 -3.82
CA THR A 36 6.37 10.11 -4.03
C THR A 36 5.42 11.20 -3.55
N LYS A 37 5.75 11.88 -2.44
CA LYS A 37 4.94 12.99 -1.89
C LYS A 37 4.87 14.19 -2.83
N ASP A 38 5.97 14.53 -3.49
CA ASP A 38 6.02 15.68 -4.40
C ASP A 38 5.24 15.37 -5.69
N VAL A 39 5.30 14.14 -6.17
CA VAL A 39 4.48 13.69 -7.30
C VAL A 39 3.00 13.79 -6.94
N LEU A 40 2.58 13.26 -5.79
CA LEU A 40 1.19 13.31 -5.33
C LEU A 40 0.70 14.74 -5.13
N ARG A 41 1.52 15.61 -4.52
CA ARG A 41 1.20 17.05 -4.37
C ARG A 41 0.98 17.73 -5.71
N ASN A 42 1.80 17.42 -6.69
CA ASN A 42 1.68 18.00 -8.03
C ASN A 42 0.40 17.50 -8.71
N LEU A 43 0.12 16.20 -8.67
CA LEU A 43 -1.10 15.61 -9.21
C LEU A 43 -2.36 16.21 -8.55
N TYR A 44 -2.36 16.38 -7.23
CA TYR A 44 -3.46 16.96 -6.50
C TYR A 44 -3.69 18.43 -6.84
N LYS A 45 -2.62 19.25 -6.86
CA LYS A 45 -2.69 20.67 -7.24
C LYS A 45 -3.21 20.89 -8.66
N ASN A 46 -2.99 19.94 -9.56
CA ASN A 46 -3.50 19.96 -10.92
C ASN A 46 -4.87 19.27 -11.09
N ASN A 47 -5.56 18.92 -9.99
CA ASN A 47 -6.85 18.23 -9.98
C ASN A 47 -6.85 16.86 -10.69
N LEU A 48 -5.72 16.21 -10.82
CA LEU A 48 -5.57 14.89 -11.43
C LEU A 48 -5.82 13.74 -10.43
N VAL A 49 -5.72 14.03 -9.13
CA VAL A 49 -6.02 13.11 -8.03
C VAL A 49 -6.89 13.83 -7.01
N ASN A 50 -8.01 13.23 -6.62
CA ASN A 50 -8.91 13.76 -5.60
C ASN A 50 -9.31 12.73 -4.53
N LYS A 51 -8.91 11.48 -4.71
CA LYS A 51 -9.15 10.37 -3.79
C LYS A 51 -7.93 9.46 -3.75
N ILE A 52 -7.70 8.82 -2.61
CA ILE A 52 -6.63 7.83 -2.42
C ILE A 52 -7.26 6.52 -1.94
N VAL A 53 -6.74 5.42 -2.45
CA VAL A 53 -6.97 4.08 -1.90
C VAL A 53 -5.62 3.52 -1.49
N GLN A 54 -5.45 3.24 -0.20
CA GLN A 54 -4.25 2.62 0.35
C GLN A 54 -4.58 1.21 0.85
N ILE A 55 -3.93 0.21 0.29
CA ILE A 55 -4.08 -1.19 0.68
C ILE A 55 -2.86 -1.58 1.51
N GLY A 56 -3.09 -2.07 2.72
CA GLY A 56 -2.05 -2.33 3.71
C GLY A 56 -1.63 -1.04 4.43
N ALA A 57 -2.60 -0.34 5.03
CA ALA A 57 -2.37 0.93 5.72
C ALA A 57 -1.68 0.78 7.09
N ASN A 58 -1.54 -0.46 7.59
CA ASN A 58 -0.98 -0.77 8.90
C ASN A 58 -1.65 0.05 10.01
N ASP A 59 -0.87 0.66 10.90
CA ASP A 59 -1.36 1.55 11.95
C ASP A 59 -1.57 3.00 11.49
N GLY A 60 -1.26 3.31 10.23
CA GLY A 60 -1.37 4.64 9.65
C GLY A 60 -0.34 5.66 10.16
N LEU A 61 0.74 5.19 10.80
CA LEU A 61 1.87 6.00 11.25
C LEU A 61 3.21 5.44 10.77
N ARG A 62 3.46 4.16 11.05
CA ARG A 62 4.69 3.49 10.67
C ARG A 62 4.69 3.19 9.19
N PHE A 63 5.75 3.59 8.51
CA PHE A 63 5.92 3.37 7.06
C PHE A 63 4.80 3.97 6.19
N ASP A 64 4.00 4.91 6.72
CA ASP A 64 2.93 5.55 6.00
C ASP A 64 3.39 6.87 5.35
N GLU A 65 3.82 6.77 4.10
CA GLU A 65 4.23 7.93 3.32
C GLU A 65 3.03 8.81 2.91
N LEU A 66 1.81 8.26 2.88
CA LEU A 66 0.62 8.96 2.41
C LEU A 66 -0.06 9.81 3.50
N ARG A 67 0.16 9.47 4.79
CA ARG A 67 -0.49 10.15 5.90
C ARG A 67 -0.31 11.66 5.86
N SER A 68 0.92 12.13 5.70
CA SER A 68 1.21 13.57 5.68
C SER A 68 0.46 14.27 4.54
N PHE A 69 0.37 13.63 3.39
CA PHE A 69 -0.37 14.15 2.24
C PHE A 69 -1.88 14.16 2.50
N ILE A 70 -2.43 13.07 3.02
CA ILE A 70 -3.88 12.95 3.33
C ILE A 70 -4.32 14.04 4.30
N ILE A 71 -3.53 14.29 5.35
CA ILE A 71 -3.83 15.30 6.37
C ILE A 71 -3.66 16.71 5.81
N GLU A 72 -2.54 16.99 5.13
CA GLU A 72 -2.20 18.31 4.58
C GLU A 72 -3.28 18.81 3.62
N PHE A 73 -3.78 17.95 2.74
CA PHE A 73 -4.76 18.30 1.73
C PHE A 73 -6.20 17.94 2.09
N ASN A 74 -6.43 17.39 3.28
CA ASN A 74 -7.74 16.89 3.71
C ASN A 74 -8.38 15.98 2.64
N THR A 75 -7.54 15.13 2.01
CA THR A 75 -7.92 14.32 0.86
C THR A 75 -8.85 13.19 1.28
N LYS A 76 -9.86 12.90 0.46
CA LYS A 76 -10.68 11.70 0.66
C LYS A 76 -9.81 10.46 0.50
N ALA A 77 -9.83 9.56 1.48
CA ALA A 77 -9.06 8.33 1.40
C ALA A 77 -9.86 7.12 1.92
N LEU A 78 -9.61 5.98 1.29
CA LEU A 78 -10.04 4.67 1.74
C LEU A 78 -8.79 3.90 2.16
N LEU A 79 -8.67 3.63 3.46
CA LEU A 79 -7.53 2.94 4.05
C LEU A 79 -7.94 1.53 4.46
N VAL A 80 -7.24 0.55 3.94
CA VAL A 80 -7.54 -0.87 4.09
C VAL A 80 -6.43 -1.55 4.87
N GLU A 81 -6.77 -2.18 5.99
CA GLU A 81 -5.83 -2.95 6.80
C GLU A 81 -6.49 -4.24 7.30
N PRO A 82 -5.96 -5.42 6.93
CA PRO A 82 -6.56 -6.70 7.30
C PRO A 82 -6.34 -7.12 8.75
N ILE A 83 -5.21 -6.76 9.37
CA ILE A 83 -4.87 -7.21 10.71
C ILE A 83 -5.66 -6.40 11.74
N PRO A 84 -6.54 -7.02 12.57
CA PRO A 84 -7.41 -6.29 13.49
C PRO A 84 -6.67 -5.39 14.48
N GLU A 85 -5.52 -5.84 15.00
CA GLU A 85 -4.67 -5.05 15.88
C GLU A 85 -4.17 -3.76 15.22
N TYR A 86 -3.66 -3.85 13.99
CA TYR A 86 -3.17 -2.70 13.24
C TYR A 86 -4.33 -1.80 12.82
N PHE A 87 -5.45 -2.38 12.40
CA PHE A 87 -6.66 -1.64 12.07
C PHE A 87 -7.20 -0.83 13.24
N LEU A 88 -7.16 -1.36 14.47
CA LEU A 88 -7.58 -0.62 15.66
C LEU A 88 -6.70 0.61 15.87
N ASN A 89 -5.38 0.46 15.71
CA ASN A 89 -4.43 1.56 15.79
C ASN A 89 -4.66 2.57 14.66
N LEU A 90 -4.88 2.10 13.42
CA LEU A 90 -5.23 2.92 12.27
C LEU A 90 -6.47 3.77 12.57
N LYS A 91 -7.53 3.17 13.11
CA LYS A 91 -8.75 3.87 13.50
C LYS A 91 -8.49 4.96 14.54
N ASN A 92 -7.68 4.67 15.55
CA ASN A 92 -7.33 5.65 16.57
C ASN A 92 -6.51 6.81 16.00
N ASN A 93 -5.57 6.51 15.10
CA ASN A 93 -4.67 7.50 14.49
C ASN A 93 -5.35 8.41 13.47
N TYR A 94 -6.50 8.01 12.92
CA TYR A 94 -7.30 8.79 11.98
C TYR A 94 -8.66 9.23 12.53
N LYS A 95 -8.92 9.09 13.84
CA LYS A 95 -10.23 9.37 14.48
C LYS A 95 -10.77 10.78 14.21
N ASP A 96 -9.89 11.76 14.06
CA ASP A 96 -10.25 13.16 13.85
C ASP A 96 -10.39 13.54 12.36
N GLN A 97 -10.15 12.59 11.45
CA GLN A 97 -10.19 12.79 10.00
C GLN A 97 -11.55 12.38 9.42
N LYS A 98 -12.37 13.35 9.04
CA LYS A 98 -13.76 13.11 8.56
C LYS A 98 -13.85 12.53 7.15
N ASN A 99 -12.81 12.73 6.34
CA ASN A 99 -12.79 12.33 4.92
C ASN A 99 -12.17 10.95 4.69
N ILE A 100 -12.01 10.15 5.75
CA ILE A 100 -11.37 8.85 5.72
C ILE A 100 -12.40 7.75 5.92
N VAL A 101 -12.40 6.80 5.00
CA VAL A 101 -13.12 5.53 5.14
C VAL A 101 -12.10 4.46 5.52
N LEU A 102 -12.42 3.67 6.53
CA LEU A 102 -11.55 2.60 7.02
C LEU A 102 -12.19 1.25 6.76
N GLU A 103 -11.40 0.30 6.25
CA GLU A 103 -11.86 -1.04 5.94
C GLU A 103 -10.93 -2.10 6.57
N ASN A 104 -11.51 -2.96 7.43
CA ASN A 104 -10.79 -4.07 8.05
C ASN A 104 -10.96 -5.36 7.25
N SER A 105 -10.26 -5.45 6.14
CA SER A 105 -10.25 -6.64 5.29
C SER A 105 -8.97 -6.72 4.45
N ALA A 106 -8.67 -7.90 3.91
CA ALA A 106 -7.68 -8.04 2.85
C ALA A 106 -8.37 -8.09 1.48
N ILE A 107 -7.65 -7.70 0.44
CA ILE A 107 -8.16 -7.81 -0.92
C ILE A 107 -7.97 -9.24 -1.42
N SER A 108 -9.04 -9.83 -1.91
CA SER A 108 -9.05 -11.16 -2.51
C SER A 108 -10.05 -11.23 -3.66
N VAL A 109 -9.83 -12.18 -4.57
CA VAL A 109 -10.78 -12.47 -5.65
C VAL A 109 -12.06 -13.06 -5.07
N ASN A 110 -11.94 -13.90 -4.04
CA ASN A 110 -13.07 -14.53 -3.36
C ASN A 110 -13.27 -13.87 -1.99
N GLU A 111 -14.53 -13.58 -1.67
CA GLU A 111 -14.92 -13.08 -0.35
C GLU A 111 -15.04 -14.26 0.62
N GLU A 112 -13.93 -14.58 1.25
CA GLU A 112 -13.81 -15.67 2.22
C GLU A 112 -13.05 -15.19 3.43
N GLN A 113 -13.19 -15.89 4.55
CA GLN A 113 -12.24 -15.74 5.64
C GLN A 113 -10.94 -16.45 5.25
N LYS A 114 -9.82 -15.75 5.32
CA LYS A 114 -8.51 -16.33 5.05
C LYS A 114 -7.62 -16.27 6.28
N ILE A 115 -6.64 -17.16 6.32
CA ILE A 115 -5.60 -17.13 7.35
C ILE A 115 -4.47 -16.24 6.85
N MET A 116 -4.11 -15.25 7.65
CA MET A 116 -2.92 -14.42 7.45
C MET A 116 -1.91 -14.71 8.56
N PHE A 117 -0.65 -14.74 8.20
CA PHE A 117 0.47 -14.95 9.13
C PHE A 117 1.13 -13.61 9.42
N LYS A 118 1.47 -13.39 10.68
CA LYS A 118 2.21 -12.22 11.16
C LYS A 118 3.22 -12.62 12.24
N VAL A 119 4.12 -11.74 12.59
CA VAL A 119 4.97 -11.92 13.77
C VAL A 119 4.14 -11.71 15.03
N ASP A 120 4.31 -12.57 16.05
CA ASP A 120 3.71 -12.33 17.37
C ASP A 120 4.38 -11.10 18.01
N SER A 121 3.58 -10.15 18.45
CA SER A 121 4.04 -8.87 19.02
C SER A 121 5.01 -9.01 20.18
N LYS A 122 4.94 -10.11 20.94
CA LYS A 122 5.91 -10.43 22.03
C LYS A 122 7.37 -10.52 21.54
N PHE A 123 7.57 -10.75 20.25
CA PHE A 123 8.90 -10.96 19.69
C PHE A 123 9.37 -9.82 18.79
N TYR A 124 8.63 -8.72 18.70
CA TYR A 124 9.01 -7.60 17.85
C TYR A 124 10.40 -7.05 18.16
N GLU A 125 10.72 -6.91 19.45
CA GLU A 125 12.03 -6.42 19.92
C GLU A 125 13.23 -7.28 19.49
N LEU A 126 12.98 -8.52 19.05
CA LEU A 126 14.04 -9.41 18.55
C LEU A 126 14.37 -9.17 17.06
N TYR A 127 13.66 -8.29 16.42
CA TYR A 127 13.75 -8.03 14.98
C TYR A 127 13.92 -6.55 14.71
N GLN A 128 14.27 -6.22 13.47
CA GLN A 128 14.29 -4.85 12.99
C GLN A 128 12.85 -4.34 12.73
N ASP A 129 12.67 -3.04 12.62
CA ASP A 129 11.37 -2.38 12.48
C ASP A 129 10.48 -2.90 11.34
N HIS A 130 11.07 -3.46 10.29
CA HIS A 130 10.30 -3.97 9.15
C HIS A 130 9.28 -5.07 9.50
N VAL A 131 9.46 -5.77 10.63
CA VAL A 131 8.51 -6.83 11.05
C VAL A 131 7.16 -6.30 11.49
N TYR A 132 7.07 -5.04 11.90
CA TYR A 132 5.79 -4.41 12.29
C TYR A 132 4.79 -4.28 11.13
N GLY A 133 5.24 -4.33 9.89
CA GLY A 133 4.39 -4.36 8.70
C GLY A 133 4.39 -5.71 7.98
N LEU A 134 5.14 -6.70 8.50
CA LEU A 134 5.34 -7.97 7.82
C LEU A 134 4.19 -8.94 8.11
N SER A 135 3.26 -9.03 7.16
CA SER A 135 2.19 -10.01 7.17
C SER A 135 2.00 -10.63 5.79
N SER A 136 1.49 -11.86 5.72
CA SER A 136 1.30 -12.54 4.44
C SER A 136 0.33 -13.71 4.57
N PHE A 137 -0.35 -14.06 3.48
CA PHE A 137 -1.08 -15.32 3.35
C PHE A 137 -0.16 -16.55 3.29
N LYS A 138 1.14 -16.35 3.08
CA LYS A 138 2.12 -17.43 3.02
C LYS A 138 3.12 -17.31 4.18
N LYS A 139 3.08 -18.28 5.12
CA LYS A 139 4.01 -18.33 6.24
C LYS A 139 5.49 -18.33 5.79
N SER A 140 5.77 -18.98 4.67
CA SER A 140 7.11 -19.02 4.07
C SER A 140 7.66 -17.63 3.70
N HIS A 141 6.79 -16.66 3.46
CA HIS A 141 7.21 -15.28 3.18
C HIS A 141 7.91 -14.67 4.41
N LEU A 142 7.31 -14.81 5.60
CA LEU A 142 7.89 -14.31 6.84
C LEU A 142 9.24 -14.99 7.15
N ILE A 143 9.30 -16.30 6.93
CA ILE A 143 10.55 -17.08 7.15
C ILE A 143 11.66 -16.59 6.22
N LYS A 144 11.37 -16.30 4.96
CA LYS A 144 12.33 -15.72 4.00
C LYS A 144 12.86 -14.35 4.43
N HIS A 145 12.07 -13.59 5.19
CA HIS A 145 12.48 -12.31 5.79
C HIS A 145 13.12 -12.47 7.18
N GLY A 146 13.61 -13.66 7.51
CA GLY A 146 14.39 -13.92 8.73
C GLY A 146 13.56 -14.16 9.99
N VAL A 147 12.23 -14.25 9.88
CA VAL A 147 11.40 -14.52 11.05
C VAL A 147 11.46 -16.01 11.42
N ARG A 148 11.76 -16.30 12.66
CA ARG A 148 11.79 -17.68 13.19
C ARG A 148 10.38 -18.25 13.20
N ASN A 149 10.22 -19.51 12.77
CA ASN A 149 8.93 -20.17 12.64
C ASN A 149 8.08 -20.13 13.92
N LYS A 150 8.72 -20.27 15.10
CA LYS A 150 8.06 -20.23 16.42
C LYS A 150 7.54 -18.83 16.83
N HIS A 151 7.95 -17.77 16.14
CA HIS A 151 7.53 -16.41 16.38
C HIS A 151 6.40 -15.95 15.43
N ILE A 152 5.91 -16.86 14.58
CA ILE A 152 4.85 -16.57 13.62
C ILE A 152 3.54 -17.12 14.16
N ILE A 153 2.56 -16.24 14.26
CA ILE A 153 1.18 -16.58 14.57
C ILE A 153 0.29 -16.44 13.33
N SER A 154 -0.88 -17.06 13.40
CA SER A 154 -1.89 -16.97 12.34
C SER A 154 -3.13 -16.30 12.88
N GLU A 155 -3.78 -15.52 12.04
CA GLU A 155 -5.01 -14.79 12.36
C GLU A 155 -6.02 -14.97 11.23
N LYS A 156 -7.28 -15.19 11.59
CA LYS A 156 -8.39 -15.22 10.62
C LYS A 156 -8.78 -13.79 10.29
N ILE A 157 -8.76 -13.45 9.02
CA ILE A 157 -9.13 -12.13 8.53
C ILE A 157 -10.27 -12.21 7.53
N LYS A 158 -11.05 -11.14 7.44
CA LYS A 158 -12.04 -10.96 6.38
C LYS A 158 -11.34 -10.61 5.08
N THR A 159 -11.96 -10.99 3.96
CA THR A 159 -11.54 -10.53 2.63
C THR A 159 -12.68 -9.82 1.94
N THR A 160 -12.34 -8.92 1.04
CA THR A 160 -13.28 -8.21 0.16
C THR A 160 -12.72 -8.18 -1.26
N SER A 161 -13.61 -8.11 -2.25
CA SER A 161 -13.18 -7.89 -3.62
C SER A 161 -12.79 -6.43 -3.85
N ILE A 162 -11.94 -6.16 -4.83
CA ILE A 162 -11.60 -4.79 -5.20
C ILE A 162 -12.84 -4.03 -5.69
N LYS A 163 -13.78 -4.72 -6.35
CA LYS A 163 -15.02 -4.15 -6.83
C LYS A 163 -15.91 -3.66 -5.68
N ASP A 164 -16.09 -4.48 -4.65
CA ASP A 164 -16.93 -4.12 -3.50
C ASP A 164 -16.26 -3.07 -2.62
N LEU A 165 -14.93 -3.10 -2.58
CA LEU A 165 -14.16 -2.06 -1.89
C LEU A 165 -14.37 -0.68 -2.53
N LEU A 166 -14.33 -0.58 -3.87
CA LEU A 166 -14.45 0.69 -4.59
C LEU A 166 -15.89 1.25 -4.64
N ASN A 167 -16.87 0.45 -4.25
CA ASN A 167 -18.27 0.88 -4.13
C ASN A 167 -18.60 1.52 -2.77
N LYS A 168 -17.64 1.59 -1.86
CA LYS A 168 -17.73 2.24 -0.55
C LYS A 168 -17.31 3.70 -0.63
#